data_214ea41314cd76e9e637a120bcc7fe28
#
_entry.id   214ea41314cd76e9e637a120bcc7fe28
#
_cell.length_a   1.000
_cell.length_b   1.000
_cell.length_c   1.000
_cell.angle_alpha   90.00
_cell.angle_beta   90.00
_cell.angle_gamma   90.00
#
_symmetry.space_group_name_H-M   'P 1'
#
loop_
_entity.id
_entity.type
_entity.pdbx_description
1 polymer ?
#
loop_
_entity_poly.entity_id
_entity_poly.type
_entity_poly.pdbx_seq_one_letter_code
_entity_poly.pdbx_strand_id
1 'polypeptide(L)'
;MKIFKINSYAKVNMGLKILNKRSDGYHNISTIFQEIDLHDELIISKNINGCQFSSNVNWLHNDQNNLCVIAYNHMKDLYDIKGIDIMLTKNISRGSGLGSGSSNAAAVLKSINKIYDLNVSDDDLIEIGSKIGADVPFFIKGGTQIGEGIGEKLIGLKSVIKGRYLIIIPGPT
;
A
#
# COMPACT_ATOMS: atom_id res chain seq x y z
N MET A 1 20.26 -13.18 10.04
CA MET A 1 19.05 -13.06 9.19
C MET A 1 18.75 -11.56 9.01
N LYS A 2 18.62 -11.08 7.76
CA LYS A 2 18.38 -9.65 7.48
C LYS A 2 16.90 -9.37 7.79
N ILE A 3 16.61 -8.54 8.79
CA ILE A 3 15.27 -8.11 9.19
C ILE A 3 15.06 -6.68 8.70
N PHE A 4 13.92 -6.42 8.09
CA PHE A 4 13.56 -5.10 7.60
C PHE A 4 12.29 -4.60 8.30
N LYS A 5 12.40 -3.43 8.96
CA LYS A 5 11.25 -2.75 9.55
C LYS A 5 10.85 -1.60 8.66
N ILE A 6 9.55 -1.45 8.43
CA ILE A 6 9.00 -0.39 7.59
C ILE A 6 7.66 0.09 8.14
N ASN A 7 7.47 1.40 8.18
CA ASN A 7 6.18 2.03 8.45
C ASN A 7 5.37 2.09 7.16
N SER A 8 4.12 1.71 7.25
CA SER A 8 3.15 1.73 6.16
C SER A 8 2.13 2.84 6.43
N TYR A 9 2.41 4.01 5.89
CA TYR A 9 1.69 5.24 6.17
C TYR A 9 0.29 5.25 5.55
N ALA A 10 -0.64 5.96 6.20
CA ALA A 10 -1.97 6.24 5.68
C ALA A 10 -1.96 7.39 4.66
N LYS A 11 -3.08 7.55 3.94
CA LYS A 11 -3.33 8.71 3.08
C LYS A 11 -4.67 9.33 3.36
N VAL A 12 -4.78 10.60 3.03
CA VAL A 12 -6.06 11.31 2.91
C VAL A 12 -6.19 11.91 1.51
N ASN A 13 -7.43 12.14 1.09
CA ASN A 13 -7.73 12.89 -0.12
C ASN A 13 -7.98 14.36 0.27
N MET A 14 -7.10 15.26 -0.18
CA MET A 14 -7.22 16.71 0.03
C MET A 14 -8.14 17.33 -1.03
N GLY A 15 -9.38 16.87 -1.06
CA GLY A 15 -10.35 17.12 -2.12
C GLY A 15 -10.43 15.95 -3.10
N LEU A 16 -11.64 15.56 -3.42
CA LEU A 16 -11.95 14.50 -4.38
C LEU A 16 -13.07 14.98 -5.30
N LYS A 17 -12.76 15.11 -6.58
CA LYS A 17 -13.75 15.40 -7.61
C LYS A 17 -14.01 14.13 -8.41
N ILE A 18 -15.24 13.66 -8.37
CA ILE A 18 -15.71 12.57 -9.24
C ILE A 18 -16.08 13.20 -10.57
N LEU A 19 -15.53 12.66 -11.64
CA LEU A 19 -15.75 13.10 -13.01
C LEU A 19 -16.76 12.19 -13.72
N ASN A 20 -16.52 11.95 -15.01
CA ASN A 20 -17.40 11.10 -15.83
C ASN A 20 -17.28 9.62 -15.48
N LYS A 21 -18.38 8.88 -15.62
CA LYS A 21 -18.41 7.42 -15.52
C LYS A 21 -17.73 6.82 -16.76
N ARG A 22 -16.95 5.79 -16.56
CA ARG A 22 -16.23 5.02 -17.58
C ARG A 22 -17.05 3.80 -18.02
N SER A 23 -16.69 3.24 -19.16
CA SER A 23 -17.31 2.00 -19.67
C SER A 23 -16.98 0.76 -18.83
N ASP A 24 -15.89 0.80 -18.05
CA ASP A 24 -15.49 -0.28 -17.13
C ASP A 24 -16.22 -0.25 -15.79
N GLY A 25 -17.19 0.67 -15.61
CA GLY A 25 -17.99 0.82 -14.40
C GLY A 25 -17.38 1.74 -13.34
N TYR A 26 -16.11 2.10 -13.46
CA TYR A 26 -15.43 3.07 -12.60
C TYR A 26 -15.78 4.52 -12.98
N HIS A 27 -15.36 5.46 -12.15
CA HIS A 27 -15.42 6.89 -12.45
C HIS A 27 -14.00 7.46 -12.58
N ASN A 28 -13.83 8.34 -13.54
CA ASN A 28 -12.64 9.19 -13.50
C ASN A 28 -12.72 10.12 -12.29
N ILE A 29 -11.61 10.29 -11.61
CA ILE A 29 -11.48 11.20 -10.46
C ILE A 29 -10.36 12.20 -10.70
N SER A 30 -10.39 13.28 -9.96
CA SER A 30 -9.25 14.19 -9.76
C SER A 30 -9.15 14.47 -8.27
N THR A 31 -7.99 14.20 -7.70
CA THR A 31 -7.76 14.31 -6.26
C THR A 31 -6.32 14.70 -5.97
N ILE A 32 -6.07 15.20 -4.78
CA ILE A 32 -4.72 15.28 -4.21
C ILE A 32 -4.64 14.24 -3.11
N PHE A 33 -3.79 13.25 -3.29
CA PHE A 33 -3.42 12.32 -2.23
C PHE A 33 -2.34 12.96 -1.35
N GLN A 34 -2.52 12.84 -0.04
CA GLN A 34 -1.55 13.26 0.96
C GLN A 34 -1.25 12.11 1.90
N GLU A 35 0.02 11.69 1.94
CA GLU A 35 0.49 10.76 2.97
C GLU A 35 0.51 11.47 4.33
N ILE A 36 0.13 10.76 5.38
CA ILE A 36 0.06 11.27 6.76
C ILE A 36 0.81 10.33 7.71
N ASP A 37 1.19 10.82 8.88
CA ASP A 37 2.05 10.10 9.83
C ASP A 37 1.37 8.93 10.58
N LEU A 38 0.05 8.78 10.47
CA LEU A 38 -0.65 7.58 10.95
C LEU A 38 -0.22 6.37 10.11
N HIS A 39 0.27 5.30 10.75
CA HIS A 39 0.83 4.16 10.03
C HIS A 39 0.61 2.82 10.73
N ASP A 40 0.62 1.77 9.94
CA ASP A 40 0.83 0.39 10.39
C ASP A 40 2.34 0.09 10.39
N GLU A 41 2.78 -0.92 11.13
CA GLU A 41 4.17 -1.32 11.19
C GLU A 41 4.35 -2.72 10.62
N LEU A 42 5.34 -2.92 9.75
CA LEU A 42 5.69 -4.23 9.23
C LEU A 42 7.12 -4.59 9.63
N ILE A 43 7.28 -5.85 10.04
CA ILE A 43 8.59 -6.49 10.18
C ILE A 43 8.63 -7.64 9.17
N ILE A 44 9.61 -7.60 8.27
CA ILE A 44 9.73 -8.56 7.19
C ILE A 44 11.13 -9.18 7.21
N SER A 45 11.20 -10.50 7.07
CA SER A 45 12.45 -11.24 7.00
C SER A 45 12.40 -12.36 5.95
N LYS A 46 13.58 -12.80 5.46
CA LYS A 46 13.66 -13.94 4.54
C LYS A 46 13.32 -15.23 5.26
N ASN A 47 12.62 -16.12 4.56
CA ASN A 47 12.52 -17.53 4.91
C ASN A 47 12.63 -18.41 3.65
N ILE A 48 12.44 -19.72 3.78
CA ILE A 48 12.50 -20.70 2.67
C ILE A 48 11.16 -21.41 2.41
N ASN A 49 10.12 -21.08 3.19
CA ASN A 49 8.85 -21.81 3.24
C ASN A 49 7.67 -21.01 2.66
N GLY A 50 7.92 -20.12 1.70
CA GLY A 50 6.88 -19.28 1.12
C GLY A 50 6.52 -18.08 2.01
N CYS A 51 5.27 -17.58 1.91
CA CYS A 51 4.82 -16.45 2.70
C CYS A 51 4.20 -16.92 4.02
N GLN A 52 4.83 -16.56 5.14
CA GLN A 52 4.25 -16.71 6.46
C GLN A 52 3.75 -15.34 6.93
N PHE A 53 2.46 -15.23 7.24
CA PHE A 53 1.84 -13.98 7.64
C PHE A 53 1.28 -14.06 9.05
N SER A 54 1.55 -13.04 9.86
CA SER A 54 0.98 -12.86 11.19
C SER A 54 0.57 -11.41 11.43
N SER A 55 -0.44 -11.20 12.29
CA SER A 55 -0.91 -9.85 12.65
C SER A 55 -1.48 -9.83 14.06
N ASN A 56 -1.55 -8.65 14.68
CA ASN A 56 -2.25 -8.40 15.93
C ASN A 56 -3.79 -8.40 15.78
N VAL A 57 -4.32 -8.57 14.55
CA VAL A 57 -5.77 -8.61 14.30
C VAL A 57 -6.18 -9.93 13.66
N ASN A 58 -7.14 -10.62 14.28
CA ASN A 58 -7.52 -11.99 13.91
C ASN A 58 -8.17 -12.10 12.51
N TRP A 59 -8.88 -11.06 12.05
CA TRP A 59 -9.58 -11.07 10.77
C TRP A 59 -8.64 -11.10 9.54
N LEU A 60 -7.34 -10.83 9.73
CA LEU A 60 -6.33 -10.93 8.65
C LEU A 60 -5.66 -12.31 8.54
N HIS A 61 -5.73 -13.16 9.56
CA HIS A 61 -4.94 -14.41 9.61
C HIS A 61 -5.29 -15.38 8.49
N ASN A 62 -6.58 -15.46 8.10
CA ASN A 62 -7.06 -16.37 7.06
C ASN A 62 -7.71 -15.63 5.88
N ASP A 63 -7.41 -14.34 5.73
CA ASP A 63 -7.97 -13.56 4.63
C ASP A 63 -7.23 -13.86 3.32
N GLN A 64 -7.90 -14.59 2.42
CA GLN A 64 -7.37 -14.93 1.10
C GLN A 64 -7.13 -13.67 0.23
N ASN A 65 -7.78 -12.55 0.56
CA ASN A 65 -7.62 -11.26 -0.10
C ASN A 65 -6.62 -10.34 0.60
N ASN A 66 -5.78 -10.89 1.49
CA ASN A 66 -4.74 -10.13 2.18
C ASN A 66 -3.72 -9.58 1.17
N LEU A 67 -3.74 -8.26 0.97
CA LEU A 67 -2.91 -7.59 -0.03
C LEU A 67 -1.40 -7.76 0.23
N CYS A 68 -0.97 -8.02 1.47
CA CYS A 68 0.43 -8.35 1.76
C CYS A 68 0.84 -9.69 1.13
N VAL A 69 -0.03 -10.70 1.22
CA VAL A 69 0.21 -12.01 0.63
C VAL A 69 0.14 -11.94 -0.90
N ILE A 70 -0.84 -11.19 -1.43
CA ILE A 70 -0.96 -10.95 -2.87
C ILE A 70 0.29 -10.25 -3.41
N ALA A 71 0.82 -9.24 -2.71
CA ALA A 71 2.05 -8.55 -3.08
C ALA A 71 3.26 -9.50 -3.12
N TYR A 72 3.39 -10.39 -2.13
CA TYR A 72 4.43 -11.42 -2.16
C TYR A 72 4.28 -12.35 -3.37
N ASN A 73 3.06 -12.81 -3.66
CA ASN A 73 2.82 -13.72 -4.78
C ASN A 73 3.21 -13.09 -6.13
N HIS A 74 2.82 -11.83 -6.37
CA HIS A 74 3.24 -11.11 -7.58
C HIS A 74 4.77 -10.99 -7.70
N MET A 75 5.46 -10.72 -6.60
CA MET A 75 6.93 -10.66 -6.62
C MET A 75 7.55 -12.04 -6.86
N LYS A 76 6.98 -13.09 -6.28
CA LYS A 76 7.43 -14.47 -6.46
C LYS A 76 7.26 -14.95 -7.91
N ASP A 77 6.17 -14.57 -8.57
CA ASP A 77 5.91 -14.95 -9.96
C ASP A 77 6.88 -14.28 -10.95
N LEU A 78 7.43 -13.12 -10.58
CA LEU A 78 8.32 -12.33 -11.43
C LEU A 78 9.81 -12.55 -11.12
N TYR A 79 10.14 -12.92 -9.87
CA TYR A 79 11.52 -12.99 -9.40
C TYR A 79 11.76 -14.29 -8.63
N ASP A 80 13.00 -14.80 -8.69
CA ASP A 80 13.42 -16.01 -7.95
C ASP A 80 13.56 -15.69 -6.44
N ILE A 81 12.42 -15.60 -5.76
CA ILE A 81 12.36 -15.41 -4.30
C ILE A 81 11.78 -16.66 -3.63
N LYS A 82 12.41 -17.13 -2.53
CA LYS A 82 11.96 -18.34 -1.84
C LYS A 82 10.81 -18.09 -0.91
N GLY A 83 10.94 -17.15 0.01
CA GLY A 83 9.88 -16.85 0.96
C GLY A 83 10.21 -15.71 1.92
N ILE A 84 9.16 -15.23 2.59
CA ILE A 84 9.24 -14.17 3.60
C ILE A 84 8.33 -14.48 4.79
N ASP A 85 8.76 -14.03 5.97
CA ASP A 85 7.88 -13.84 7.12
C ASP A 85 7.43 -12.39 7.16
N ILE A 86 6.14 -12.16 7.35
CA ILE A 86 5.52 -10.85 7.52
C ILE A 86 4.85 -10.81 8.88
N MET A 87 5.28 -9.89 9.74
CA MET A 87 4.59 -9.54 10.97
C MET A 87 4.03 -8.12 10.81
N LEU A 88 2.71 -8.00 10.82
CA LEU A 88 1.99 -6.74 10.62
C LEU A 88 1.31 -6.30 11.92
N THR A 89 1.68 -5.15 12.44
CA THR A 89 0.96 -4.46 13.51
C THR A 89 0.00 -3.43 12.89
N LYS A 90 -1.30 -3.74 12.96
CA LYS A 90 -2.38 -2.87 12.48
C LYS A 90 -2.70 -1.80 13.51
N ASN A 91 -2.51 -0.54 13.16
CA ASN A 91 -2.91 0.65 13.90
C ASN A 91 -4.04 1.42 13.19
N ILE A 92 -4.20 1.20 11.86
CA ILE A 92 -5.21 1.84 11.03
C ILE A 92 -6.43 0.94 10.92
N SER A 93 -7.62 1.45 11.24
CA SER A 93 -8.87 0.69 11.21
C SER A 93 -9.24 0.24 9.80
N ARG A 94 -9.81 -0.96 9.70
CA ARG A 94 -10.36 -1.51 8.45
C ARG A 94 -11.51 -0.60 7.96
N GLY A 95 -11.58 -0.41 6.64
CA GLY A 95 -12.69 0.34 6.01
C GLY A 95 -12.66 1.86 6.24
N SER A 96 -11.59 2.39 6.83
CA SER A 96 -11.45 3.82 7.14
C SER A 96 -11.27 4.74 5.92
N GLY A 97 -11.08 4.19 4.71
CA GLY A 97 -10.76 4.98 3.51
C GLY A 97 -9.32 5.52 3.45
N LEU A 98 -8.49 5.20 4.46
CA LEU A 98 -7.12 5.70 4.59
C LEU A 98 -6.06 4.93 3.78
N GLY A 99 -6.47 3.94 2.97
CA GLY A 99 -5.59 3.21 2.07
C GLY A 99 -4.65 2.21 2.74
N SER A 100 -4.87 1.85 4.01
CA SER A 100 -3.95 1.05 4.82
C SER A 100 -3.58 -0.30 4.18
N GLY A 101 -4.54 -1.04 3.60
CA GLY A 101 -4.25 -2.32 2.93
C GLY A 101 -3.31 -2.15 1.74
N SER A 102 -3.54 -1.13 0.91
CA SER A 102 -2.70 -0.80 -0.24
C SER A 102 -1.31 -0.31 0.18
N SER A 103 -1.24 0.46 1.28
CA SER A 103 0.02 0.88 1.88
C SER A 103 0.83 -0.32 2.38
N ASN A 104 0.17 -1.28 3.06
CA ASN A 104 0.82 -2.50 3.53
C ASN A 104 1.39 -3.33 2.36
N ALA A 105 0.62 -3.46 1.25
CA ALA A 105 1.10 -4.14 0.03
C ALA A 105 2.32 -3.43 -0.57
N ALA A 106 2.29 -2.11 -0.71
CA ALA A 106 3.43 -1.33 -1.19
C ALA A 106 4.67 -1.49 -0.29
N ALA A 107 4.47 -1.53 1.03
CA ALA A 107 5.54 -1.79 2.00
C ALA A 107 6.16 -3.18 1.79
N VAL A 108 5.33 -4.22 1.50
CA VAL A 108 5.83 -5.57 1.19
C VAL A 108 6.63 -5.57 -0.11
N LEU A 109 6.13 -4.95 -1.20
CA LEU A 109 6.86 -4.84 -2.47
C LEU A 109 8.24 -4.20 -2.28
N LYS A 110 8.30 -3.04 -1.61
CA LYS A 110 9.56 -2.33 -1.31
C LYS A 110 10.50 -3.17 -0.45
N SER A 111 9.95 -3.87 0.54
CA SER A 111 10.74 -4.70 1.45
C SER A 111 11.34 -5.91 0.74
N ILE A 112 10.58 -6.60 -0.10
CA ILE A 112 11.07 -7.73 -0.90
C ILE A 112 12.19 -7.26 -1.83
N ASN A 113 11.97 -6.16 -2.57
CA ASN A 113 12.97 -5.58 -3.44
C ASN A 113 14.31 -5.36 -2.71
N LYS A 114 14.24 -4.77 -1.50
CA LYS A 114 15.42 -4.46 -0.68
C LYS A 114 16.05 -5.68 -0.03
N ILE A 115 15.25 -6.63 0.48
CA ILE A 115 15.75 -7.81 1.20
C ILE A 115 16.43 -8.79 0.24
N TYR A 116 15.88 -8.93 -0.98
CA TYR A 116 16.41 -9.81 -2.02
C TYR A 116 17.41 -9.14 -2.96
N ASP A 117 17.67 -7.83 -2.77
CA ASP A 117 18.58 -7.02 -3.58
C ASP A 117 18.24 -7.09 -5.09
N LEU A 118 16.93 -7.02 -5.42
CA LEU A 118 16.42 -7.22 -6.78
C LEU A 118 16.69 -6.04 -7.71
N ASN A 119 16.92 -4.85 -7.16
CA ASN A 119 17.15 -3.59 -7.90
C ASN A 119 16.01 -3.22 -8.86
N VAL A 120 14.76 -3.59 -8.51
CA VAL A 120 13.55 -3.20 -9.26
C VAL A 120 13.33 -1.71 -9.09
N SER A 121 13.08 -1.00 -10.19
CA SER A 121 12.82 0.44 -10.16
C SER A 121 11.47 0.78 -9.50
N ASP A 122 11.31 2.02 -9.02
CA ASP A 122 10.02 2.47 -8.49
C ASP A 122 8.92 2.40 -9.54
N ASP A 123 9.22 2.66 -10.82
CA ASP A 123 8.23 2.61 -11.90
C ASP A 123 7.77 1.16 -12.17
N ASP A 124 8.66 0.18 -12.11
CA ASP A 124 8.29 -1.24 -12.20
C ASP A 124 7.49 -1.69 -10.96
N LEU A 125 7.87 -1.24 -9.76
CA LEU A 125 7.09 -1.51 -8.55
C LEU A 125 5.68 -0.90 -8.61
N ILE A 126 5.53 0.28 -9.23
CA ILE A 126 4.24 0.92 -9.49
C ILE A 126 3.40 0.07 -10.44
N GLU A 127 4.00 -0.44 -11.52
CA GLU A 127 3.30 -1.33 -12.45
C GLU A 127 2.81 -2.61 -11.76
N ILE A 128 3.67 -3.24 -10.96
CA ILE A 128 3.30 -4.42 -10.15
C ILE A 128 2.18 -4.04 -9.17
N GLY A 129 2.33 -2.93 -8.47
CA GLY A 129 1.37 -2.42 -7.49
C GLY A 129 -0.01 -2.14 -8.08
N SER A 130 -0.07 -1.65 -9.32
CA SER A 130 -1.34 -1.38 -10.02
C SER A 130 -2.20 -2.62 -10.25
N LYS A 131 -1.58 -3.79 -10.35
CA LYS A 131 -2.25 -5.10 -10.50
C LYS A 131 -2.80 -5.63 -9.16
N ILE A 132 -2.32 -5.07 -8.04
CA ILE A 132 -2.73 -5.46 -6.68
C ILE A 132 -3.89 -4.59 -6.19
N GLY A 133 -3.83 -3.28 -6.45
CA GLY A 133 -4.88 -2.35 -6.05
C GLY A 133 -4.62 -0.92 -6.51
N ALA A 134 -5.70 -0.17 -6.73
CA ALA A 134 -5.64 1.18 -7.32
C ALA A 134 -4.83 2.20 -6.51
N ASP A 135 -4.81 2.07 -5.17
CA ASP A 135 -4.06 2.97 -4.30
C ASP A 135 -2.59 2.50 -4.06
N VAL A 136 -2.20 1.27 -4.44
CA VAL A 136 -0.84 0.75 -4.19
C VAL A 136 0.24 1.59 -4.87
N PRO A 137 0.06 2.03 -6.14
CA PRO A 137 1.00 2.91 -6.84
C PRO A 137 1.37 4.17 -6.04
N PHE A 138 0.36 4.81 -5.43
CA PHE A 138 0.60 6.00 -4.61
C PHE A 138 1.61 5.74 -3.49
N PHE A 139 1.50 4.61 -2.78
CA PHE A 139 2.34 4.29 -1.62
C PHE A 139 3.76 3.81 -1.98
N ILE A 140 4.04 3.53 -3.24
CA ILE A 140 5.42 3.26 -3.68
C ILE A 140 6.26 4.53 -3.51
N LYS A 141 5.78 5.69 -3.99
CA LYS A 141 6.46 6.99 -3.87
C LYS A 141 6.06 7.75 -2.61
N GLY A 142 4.80 7.65 -2.18
CA GLY A 142 4.28 8.38 -1.01
C GLY A 142 4.23 9.90 -1.19
N GLY A 143 4.18 10.63 -0.08
CA GLY A 143 4.21 12.09 -0.07
C GLY A 143 2.91 12.74 -0.51
N THR A 144 3.00 13.78 -1.37
CA THR A 144 1.84 14.50 -1.94
C THR A 144 1.81 14.29 -3.44
N GLN A 145 0.70 13.80 -3.98
CA GLN A 145 0.56 13.52 -5.41
C GLN A 145 -0.84 13.92 -5.92
N ILE A 146 -0.91 14.47 -7.14
CA ILE A 146 -2.17 14.55 -7.87
C ILE A 146 -2.49 13.17 -8.41
N GLY A 147 -3.72 12.70 -8.20
CA GLY A 147 -4.25 11.47 -8.75
C GLY A 147 -5.35 11.76 -9.77
N GLU A 148 -5.23 11.16 -10.95
CA GLU A 148 -6.21 11.20 -12.04
C GLU A 148 -6.54 9.78 -12.50
N GLY A 149 -7.48 9.66 -13.47
CA GLY A 149 -8.00 8.37 -13.90
C GLY A 149 -8.90 7.79 -12.82
N ILE A 150 -8.66 6.55 -12.39
CA ILE A 150 -9.28 5.95 -11.18
C ILE A 150 -8.42 6.16 -9.93
N GLY A 151 -7.36 6.98 -10.02
CA GLY A 151 -6.37 7.25 -8.99
C GLY A 151 -4.98 6.71 -9.31
N GLU A 152 -4.80 6.05 -10.46
CA GLU A 152 -3.57 5.39 -10.88
C GLU A 152 -2.58 6.32 -11.60
N LYS A 153 -3.07 7.43 -12.18
CA LYS A 153 -2.20 8.42 -12.84
C LYS A 153 -1.70 9.42 -11.81
N LEU A 154 -0.46 9.28 -11.42
CA LEU A 154 0.11 9.98 -10.28
C LEU A 154 1.18 10.99 -10.72
N ILE A 155 1.02 12.23 -10.27
CA ILE A 155 1.97 13.32 -10.50
C ILE A 155 2.44 13.83 -9.13
N GLY A 156 3.71 13.63 -8.82
CA GLY A 156 4.30 14.09 -7.55
C GLY A 156 4.30 15.60 -7.43
N LEU A 157 3.91 16.12 -6.27
CA LEU A 157 4.00 17.52 -5.92
C LEU A 157 5.21 17.77 -5.01
N LYS A 158 6.00 18.80 -5.35
CA LYS A 158 7.16 19.22 -4.53
C LYS A 158 6.73 19.93 -3.23
N SER A 159 5.50 20.43 -3.17
CA SER A 159 4.98 21.16 -2.01
C SER A 159 4.29 20.19 -1.08
N VAL A 160 4.80 20.07 0.14
CA VAL A 160 4.11 19.35 1.23
C VAL A 160 3.14 20.32 1.88
N ILE A 161 1.87 19.97 1.94
CA ILE A 161 0.89 20.69 2.74
C ILE A 161 1.21 20.41 4.21
N LYS A 162 1.86 21.37 4.87
CA LYS A 162 2.19 21.26 6.29
C LYS A 162 0.95 21.54 7.13
N GLY A 163 0.61 20.62 8.03
CA GLY A 163 -0.54 20.79 8.91
C GLY A 163 -0.71 19.59 9.84
N ARG A 164 -1.69 19.70 10.73
CA ARG A 164 -2.18 18.59 11.55
C ARG A 164 -3.55 18.19 11.04
N TYR A 165 -3.79 16.90 10.91
CA TYR A 165 -5.07 16.36 10.48
C TYR A 165 -5.78 15.73 11.68
N LEU A 166 -7.02 16.13 11.93
CA LEU A 166 -7.91 15.41 12.82
C LEU A 166 -8.70 14.41 11.98
N ILE A 167 -8.51 13.13 12.26
CA ILE A 167 -9.21 12.06 11.56
C ILE A 167 -10.29 11.53 12.50
N ILE A 168 -11.54 11.63 12.06
CA ILE A 168 -12.69 11.05 12.76
C ILE A 168 -13.15 9.84 11.97
N ILE A 169 -13.04 8.66 12.56
CA ILE A 169 -13.52 7.41 11.97
C ILE A 169 -14.84 7.08 12.66
N PRO A 170 -15.98 7.16 11.94
CA PRO A 170 -17.26 6.76 12.52
C PRO A 170 -17.20 5.28 12.90
N GLY A 171 -17.83 4.93 14.01
CA GLY A 171 -17.98 3.54 14.41
C GLY A 171 -18.79 2.75 13.38
N PRO A 172 -18.78 1.41 13.44
CA PRO A 172 -19.62 0.59 12.58
C PRO A 172 -21.09 0.97 12.82
N THR A 173 -21.79 1.30 11.74
CA THR A 173 -23.25 1.49 11.71
C THR A 173 -23.95 0.14 11.73
#